data_46ffc2de1a4de7c45ad9d3c4296bcae0
#
_entry.id   46ffc2de1a4de7c45ad9d3c4296bcae0
#
_cell.length_a   1.000
_cell.length_b   1.000
_cell.length_c   1.000
_cell.angle_alpha   90.00
_cell.angle_beta   90.00
_cell.angle_gamma   90.00
#
_symmetry.space_group_name_H-M   'P 1'
#
loop_
_entity.id
_entity.type
_entity.pdbx_description
1 polymer ?
#
loop_
_entity_poly.entity_id
_entity_poly.type
_entity_poly.pdbx_seq_one_letter_code
_entity_poly.pdbx_strand_id
1 'polypeptide(L)'
;MLRIFIGWDSRFPEPADVLRYSLLKHSSIPLDIHYLKLTELDINRKHDPLASTEFTYSRFLVPHLCNFQGKALFLDNDMLCLGDVKEIADLDMSYYALRVVKHDYQPENTVKMYGAVQTSYPRKNWSSMMLMDCGKLRLWTKDIVETQTGAYLHRFQDIPDDRIGELPKTWNTLDWMDDNTKLIHYTNGGPWFEQYLNHPHAAIWFKYRDESRRPQATRHLRGPHFSTTVPSATASRSNAT
;
A
#
# COMPACT_ATOMS: atom_id res chain seq x y z
N MET A 1 -15.71 8.76 1.91
CA MET A 1 -15.14 7.59 1.19
C MET A 1 -13.63 7.70 1.24
N LEU A 2 -12.92 6.65 1.66
CA LEU A 2 -11.46 6.61 1.70
C LEU A 2 -10.95 5.85 0.47
N ARG A 3 -10.01 6.43 -0.27
CA ARG A 3 -9.29 5.72 -1.35
C ARG A 3 -8.16 4.89 -0.74
N ILE A 4 -8.14 3.60 -1.08
CA ILE A 4 -7.12 2.66 -0.62
C ILE A 4 -6.44 2.03 -1.82
N PHE A 5 -5.12 2.00 -1.80
CA PHE A 5 -4.30 1.36 -2.82
C PHE A 5 -3.55 0.20 -2.17
N ILE A 6 -3.77 -1.00 -2.71
CA ILE A 6 -3.12 -2.22 -2.24
C ILE A 6 -2.04 -2.60 -3.25
N GLY A 7 -0.82 -2.85 -2.77
CA GLY A 7 0.24 -3.44 -3.59
C GLY A 7 -0.23 -4.73 -4.24
N TRP A 8 0.14 -4.96 -5.50
CA TRP A 8 -0.20 -6.19 -6.22
C TRP A 8 1.06 -6.85 -6.75
N ASP A 9 1.19 -8.16 -6.46
CA ASP A 9 2.26 -8.97 -7.00
C ASP A 9 1.63 -10.13 -7.78
N SER A 10 1.88 -10.20 -9.08
CA SER A 10 1.28 -11.19 -9.97
C SER A 10 1.67 -12.63 -9.62
N ARG A 11 2.81 -12.80 -8.94
CA ARG A 11 3.28 -14.11 -8.45
C ARG A 11 2.40 -14.66 -7.32
N PHE A 12 1.80 -13.75 -6.52
CA PHE A 12 0.99 -14.07 -5.33
C PHE A 12 -0.15 -13.07 -5.18
N PRO A 13 -1.23 -13.22 -5.93
CA PRO A 13 -2.37 -12.30 -5.89
C PRO A 13 -3.25 -12.49 -4.63
N GLU A 14 -3.31 -13.70 -4.09
CA GLU A 14 -4.25 -14.07 -3.02
C GLU A 14 -4.14 -13.20 -1.76
N PRO A 15 -2.95 -12.85 -1.25
CA PRO A 15 -2.84 -11.96 -0.09
C PRO A 15 -3.53 -10.61 -0.27
N ALA A 16 -3.42 -10.00 -1.45
CA ALA A 16 -4.10 -8.74 -1.74
C ALA A 16 -5.63 -8.87 -1.68
N ASP A 17 -6.18 -10.00 -2.16
CA ASP A 17 -7.62 -10.27 -2.09
C ASP A 17 -8.09 -10.49 -0.65
N VAL A 18 -7.30 -11.19 0.17
CA VAL A 18 -7.58 -11.39 1.60
C VAL A 18 -7.54 -10.06 2.36
N LEU A 19 -6.54 -9.22 2.08
CA LEU A 19 -6.46 -7.87 2.65
C LEU A 19 -7.68 -7.02 2.24
N ARG A 20 -8.04 -7.01 0.96
CA ARG A 20 -9.22 -6.30 0.48
C ARG A 20 -10.49 -6.77 1.21
N TYR A 21 -10.68 -8.07 1.34
CA TYR A 21 -11.81 -8.64 2.06
C TYR A 21 -11.83 -8.18 3.53
N SER A 22 -10.70 -8.24 4.22
CA SER A 22 -10.61 -7.86 5.63
C SER A 22 -10.90 -6.37 5.85
N LEU A 23 -10.43 -5.49 4.97
CA LEU A 23 -10.75 -4.05 4.98
C LEU A 23 -12.26 -3.82 4.84
N LEU A 24 -12.91 -4.46 3.86
CA LEU A 24 -14.35 -4.33 3.63
C LEU A 24 -15.18 -4.90 4.78
N LYS A 25 -14.69 -5.96 5.43
CA LYS A 25 -15.37 -6.61 6.56
C LYS A 25 -15.42 -5.73 7.81
N HIS A 26 -14.35 -5.00 8.09
CA HIS A 26 -14.21 -4.20 9.30
C HIS A 26 -14.55 -2.72 9.14
N SER A 27 -14.64 -2.22 7.93
CA SER A 27 -14.88 -0.80 7.70
C SER A 27 -16.32 -0.38 7.98
N SER A 28 -16.49 0.65 8.79
CA SER A 28 -17.78 1.34 8.99
C SER A 28 -18.04 2.45 7.96
N ILE A 29 -17.08 2.74 7.08
CA ILE A 29 -17.21 3.76 6.03
C ILE A 29 -17.06 3.15 4.62
N PRO A 30 -17.61 3.78 3.58
CA PRO A 30 -17.39 3.36 2.21
C PRO A 30 -15.90 3.46 1.83
N LEU A 31 -15.37 2.40 1.21
CA LEU A 31 -14.01 2.30 0.71
C LEU A 31 -14.00 2.27 -0.82
N ASP A 32 -12.99 2.92 -1.41
CA ASP A 32 -12.67 2.86 -2.83
C ASP A 32 -11.30 2.20 -2.97
N ILE A 33 -11.28 0.88 -3.26
CA ILE A 33 -10.07 0.04 -3.18
C ILE A 33 -9.56 -0.29 -4.57
N HIS A 34 -8.29 0.04 -4.82
CA HIS A 34 -7.57 -0.19 -6.07
C HIS A 34 -6.36 -1.09 -5.85
N TYR A 35 -6.08 -2.00 -6.79
CA TYR A 35 -4.84 -2.75 -6.83
C TYR A 35 -3.81 -2.02 -7.70
N LEU A 36 -2.57 -1.91 -7.21
CA LEU A 36 -1.45 -1.35 -7.98
C LEU A 36 -0.78 -2.43 -8.82
N LYS A 37 -1.43 -2.86 -9.89
CA LYS A 37 -0.90 -3.84 -10.83
C LYS A 37 -0.01 -3.14 -11.86
N LEU A 38 1.26 -3.53 -11.97
CA LEU A 38 2.19 -2.91 -12.91
C LEU A 38 1.71 -2.92 -14.35
N THR A 39 0.99 -3.97 -14.76
CA THR A 39 0.43 -4.10 -16.12
C THR A 39 -0.68 -3.10 -16.44
N GLU A 40 -1.28 -2.51 -15.42
CA GLU A 40 -2.36 -1.52 -15.55
C GLU A 40 -1.86 -0.09 -15.30
N LEU A 41 -0.60 0.07 -14.87
CA LEU A 41 0.01 1.37 -14.60
C LEU A 41 0.88 1.80 -15.78
N ASP A 42 0.71 3.06 -16.19
CA ASP A 42 1.62 3.70 -17.15
C ASP A 42 2.92 4.09 -16.44
N ILE A 43 3.81 3.10 -16.23
CA ILE A 43 5.12 3.28 -15.59
C ILE A 43 6.19 2.57 -16.41
N ASN A 44 7.26 3.30 -16.74
CA ASN A 44 8.40 2.79 -17.49
C ASN A 44 9.67 2.83 -16.63
N ARG A 45 9.66 2.04 -15.54
CA ARG A 45 10.83 1.90 -14.68
C ARG A 45 11.61 0.65 -15.06
N LYS A 46 12.94 0.78 -15.17
CA LYS A 46 13.82 -0.38 -15.36
C LYS A 46 13.66 -1.35 -14.18
N HIS A 47 13.68 -2.64 -14.49
CA HIS A 47 13.65 -3.68 -13.46
C HIS A 47 14.82 -3.50 -12.49
N ASP A 48 14.50 -3.48 -11.20
CA ASP A 48 15.49 -3.45 -10.12
C ASP A 48 15.56 -4.85 -9.49
N PRO A 49 16.69 -5.56 -9.63
CA PRO A 49 16.83 -6.91 -9.06
C PRO A 49 16.78 -6.94 -7.53
N LEU A 50 16.92 -5.79 -6.87
CA LEU A 50 16.78 -5.65 -5.42
C LEU A 50 15.33 -5.40 -4.98
N ALA A 51 14.41 -5.15 -5.92
CA ALA A 51 13.00 -4.97 -5.62
C ALA A 51 12.37 -6.32 -5.23
N SER A 52 11.92 -6.45 -3.99
CA SER A 52 11.32 -7.69 -3.49
C SER A 52 9.91 -7.95 -4.01
N THR A 53 9.18 -6.91 -4.45
CA THR A 53 7.81 -6.98 -4.95
C THR A 53 7.62 -6.13 -6.20
N GLU A 54 6.61 -6.46 -7.02
CA GLU A 54 6.25 -5.67 -8.21
C GLU A 54 5.84 -4.24 -7.84
N PHE A 55 5.26 -4.04 -6.66
CA PHE A 55 4.79 -2.72 -6.19
C PHE A 55 5.82 -1.95 -5.37
N THR A 56 7.09 -2.39 -5.32
CA THR A 56 8.15 -1.72 -4.56
C THR A 56 8.19 -0.22 -4.85
N TYR A 57 8.03 0.19 -6.10
CA TYR A 57 8.08 1.60 -6.51
C TYR A 57 6.71 2.20 -6.79
N SER A 58 5.75 1.43 -7.31
CA SER A 58 4.44 1.93 -7.70
C SER A 58 3.61 2.48 -6.53
N ARG A 59 3.94 2.09 -5.28
CA ARG A 59 3.34 2.69 -4.08
C ARG A 59 3.48 4.21 -4.01
N PHE A 60 4.54 4.76 -4.56
CA PHE A 60 4.82 6.20 -4.59
C PHE A 60 4.06 6.94 -5.71
N LEU A 61 3.41 6.22 -6.64
CA LEU A 61 2.52 6.80 -7.65
C LEU A 61 1.14 7.19 -7.09
N VAL A 62 0.78 6.77 -5.90
CA VAL A 62 -0.56 6.99 -5.34
C VAL A 62 -1.00 8.46 -5.39
N PRO A 63 -0.19 9.47 -5.02
CA PRO A 63 -0.57 10.87 -5.17
C PRO A 63 -0.84 11.27 -6.62
N HIS A 64 -0.02 10.80 -7.56
CA HIS A 64 -0.21 11.04 -9.00
C HIS A 64 -1.52 10.40 -9.51
N LEU A 65 -1.78 9.14 -9.16
CA LEU A 65 -3.02 8.43 -9.51
C LEU A 65 -4.27 9.09 -8.92
N CYS A 66 -4.09 9.83 -7.82
CA CYS A 66 -5.12 10.66 -7.20
C CYS A 66 -5.23 12.06 -7.80
N ASN A 67 -4.51 12.37 -8.89
CA ASN A 67 -4.38 13.72 -9.45
C ASN A 67 -3.95 14.76 -8.38
N PHE A 68 -3.15 14.34 -7.41
CA PHE A 68 -2.68 15.13 -6.29
C PHE A 68 -3.82 15.77 -5.47
N GLN A 69 -4.92 15.02 -5.25
CA GLN A 69 -6.09 15.51 -4.53
C GLN A 69 -6.57 14.54 -3.45
N GLY A 70 -6.91 15.10 -2.29
CA GLY A 70 -7.53 14.40 -1.16
C GLY A 70 -6.59 13.45 -0.43
N LYS A 71 -7.17 12.64 0.45
CA LYS A 71 -6.45 11.61 1.20
C LYS A 71 -6.47 10.28 0.47
N ALA A 72 -5.38 9.51 0.61
CA ALA A 72 -5.30 8.12 0.18
C ALA A 72 -4.50 7.30 1.19
N LEU A 73 -4.81 6.01 1.29
CA LEU A 73 -4.08 5.03 2.09
C LEU A 73 -3.43 4.02 1.16
N PHE A 74 -2.12 3.81 1.28
CA PHE A 74 -1.40 2.70 0.65
C PHE A 74 -1.14 1.61 1.68
N LEU A 75 -1.26 0.34 1.27
CA LEU A 75 -0.97 -0.86 2.06
C LEU A 75 -0.18 -1.88 1.23
N ASP A 76 0.84 -2.49 1.83
CA ASP A 76 1.44 -3.70 1.27
C ASP A 76 0.41 -4.84 1.23
N ASN A 77 0.54 -5.78 0.29
CA ASN A 77 -0.44 -6.85 0.10
C ASN A 77 -0.38 -7.96 1.17
N ASP A 78 0.72 -8.06 1.89
CA ASP A 78 0.99 -9.07 2.91
C ASP A 78 0.48 -8.66 4.31
N MET A 79 -0.63 -7.93 4.33
CA MET A 79 -1.29 -7.46 5.54
C MET A 79 -2.67 -8.09 5.74
N LEU A 80 -3.15 -8.09 6.99
CA LEU A 80 -4.52 -8.46 7.34
C LEU A 80 -5.11 -7.41 8.27
N CYS A 81 -6.22 -6.78 7.85
CA CYS A 81 -6.91 -5.77 8.62
C CYS A 81 -7.88 -6.40 9.62
N LEU A 82 -7.83 -5.96 10.88
CA LEU A 82 -8.65 -6.42 12.00
C LEU A 82 -9.41 -5.27 12.67
N GLY A 83 -9.08 -4.02 12.33
CA GLY A 83 -9.69 -2.82 12.89
C GLY A 83 -10.53 -2.04 11.88
N ASP A 84 -11.30 -1.07 12.34
CA ASP A 84 -12.05 -0.17 11.47
C ASP A 84 -11.15 0.92 10.91
N VAL A 85 -10.89 0.87 9.60
CA VAL A 85 -10.01 1.83 8.91
C VAL A 85 -10.53 3.28 8.94
N LYS A 86 -11.76 3.50 9.43
CA LYS A 86 -12.28 4.83 9.74
C LYS A 86 -11.37 5.56 10.73
N GLU A 87 -10.78 4.85 11.71
CA GLU A 87 -9.83 5.44 12.66
C GLU A 87 -8.64 6.13 11.94
N ILE A 88 -8.17 5.54 10.83
CA ILE A 88 -7.11 6.11 10.00
C ILE A 88 -7.63 7.23 9.10
N ALA A 89 -8.82 7.06 8.52
CA ALA A 89 -9.43 8.06 7.66
C ALA A 89 -9.71 9.39 8.38
N ASP A 90 -10.05 9.33 9.67
CA ASP A 90 -10.40 10.50 10.49
C ASP A 90 -9.16 11.27 11.00
N LEU A 91 -7.95 10.73 10.87
CA LEU A 91 -6.75 11.41 11.31
C LEU A 91 -6.57 12.76 10.60
N ASP A 92 -6.19 13.76 11.39
CA ASP A 92 -5.87 15.08 10.85
C ASP A 92 -4.57 15.05 10.04
N MET A 93 -4.67 15.51 8.79
CA MET A 93 -3.55 15.66 7.86
C MET A 93 -3.22 17.13 7.58
N SER A 94 -3.79 18.10 8.32
CA SER A 94 -3.61 19.53 8.04
C SER A 94 -2.15 19.94 8.03
N TYR A 95 -1.35 19.40 8.95
CA TYR A 95 0.09 19.68 9.06
C TYR A 95 0.94 18.66 8.29
N TYR A 96 0.54 17.39 8.27
CA TYR A 96 1.36 16.29 7.72
C TYR A 96 1.09 16.05 6.23
N ALA A 97 2.15 15.79 5.47
CA ALA A 97 2.04 15.29 4.11
C ALA A 97 1.84 13.77 4.08
N LEU A 98 2.43 13.09 5.06
CA LEU A 98 2.47 11.64 5.19
C LEU A 98 2.33 11.26 6.66
N ARG A 99 1.58 10.19 6.96
CA ARG A 99 1.64 9.49 8.25
C ARG A 99 1.97 8.03 8.03
N VAL A 100 2.86 7.49 8.85
CA VAL A 100 3.36 6.11 8.78
C VAL A 100 3.50 5.53 10.18
N VAL A 101 3.53 4.21 10.31
CA VAL A 101 4.01 3.60 11.56
C VAL A 101 5.54 3.69 11.57
N LYS A 102 6.09 4.45 12.51
CA LYS A 102 7.53 4.65 12.65
C LYS A 102 8.16 3.46 13.37
N HIS A 103 8.48 2.42 12.61
CA HIS A 103 9.17 1.26 13.14
C HIS A 103 10.64 1.60 13.44
N ASP A 104 11.10 1.23 14.64
CA ASP A 104 12.51 1.05 14.95
C ASP A 104 12.85 -0.43 14.75
N TYR A 105 12.89 -0.84 13.47
CA TYR A 105 13.00 -2.23 13.10
C TYR A 105 14.39 -2.55 12.57
N GLN A 106 15.05 -3.50 13.24
CA GLN A 106 16.30 -4.10 12.78
C GLN A 106 16.04 -5.59 12.48
N PRO A 107 16.24 -6.05 11.23
CA PRO A 107 15.99 -7.44 10.89
C PRO A 107 17.00 -8.35 11.61
N GLU A 108 16.49 -9.39 12.26
CA GLU A 108 17.31 -10.45 12.86
C GLU A 108 17.91 -11.39 11.80
N ASN A 109 17.19 -11.57 10.69
CA ASN A 109 17.60 -12.45 9.59
C ASN A 109 18.06 -11.65 8.38
N THR A 110 19.09 -12.16 7.69
CA THR A 110 19.61 -11.54 6.45
C THR A 110 18.85 -11.95 5.19
N VAL A 111 17.95 -12.92 5.29
CA VAL A 111 17.14 -13.46 4.17
C VAL A 111 15.69 -13.56 4.61
N LYS A 112 14.78 -13.15 3.75
CA LYS A 112 13.32 -13.31 3.91
C LYS A 112 12.73 -14.12 2.74
N MET A 113 11.39 -14.10 2.59
CA MET A 113 10.67 -14.82 1.53
C MET A 113 11.37 -14.68 0.16
N TYR A 114 11.37 -15.76 -0.64
CA TYR A 114 12.04 -15.89 -1.94
C TYR A 114 13.56 -15.75 -1.94
N GLY A 115 14.23 -15.89 -0.79
CA GLY A 115 15.67 -15.67 -0.71
C GLY A 115 16.07 -14.20 -0.87
N ALA A 116 15.13 -13.28 -0.78
CA ALA A 116 15.40 -11.84 -0.87
C ALA A 116 16.28 -11.39 0.29
N VAL A 117 17.38 -10.69 -0.05
CA VAL A 117 18.30 -10.16 0.95
C VAL A 117 17.59 -9.12 1.81
N GLN A 118 17.69 -9.29 3.12
CA GLN A 118 17.13 -8.37 4.08
C GLN A 118 18.25 -7.51 4.69
N THR A 119 18.23 -6.21 4.38
CA THR A 119 19.19 -5.24 4.92
C THR A 119 18.53 -4.30 5.90
N SER A 120 19.26 -3.85 6.93
CA SER A 120 18.86 -2.76 7.79
C SER A 120 19.12 -1.43 7.05
N TYR A 121 18.14 -0.53 7.05
CA TYR A 121 18.28 0.82 6.54
C TYR A 121 17.33 1.77 7.28
N PRO A 122 17.62 3.07 7.33
CA PRO A 122 16.74 4.05 7.98
C PRO A 122 15.31 4.01 7.42
N ARG A 123 14.31 4.09 8.31
CA ARG A 123 12.86 4.08 7.97
C ARG A 123 12.38 2.78 7.32
N LYS A 124 13.04 1.66 7.64
CA LYS A 124 12.59 0.35 7.13
C LYS A 124 11.15 0.06 7.57
N ASN A 125 10.34 -0.49 6.66
CA ASN A 125 8.92 -0.78 6.78
C ASN A 125 7.99 0.45 6.93
N TRP A 126 8.51 1.69 6.96
CA TRP A 126 7.66 2.87 7.06
C TRP A 126 6.76 3.03 5.83
N SER A 127 7.24 2.67 4.65
CA SER A 127 6.49 2.76 3.39
C SER A 127 5.51 1.61 3.14
N SER A 128 5.39 0.65 4.06
CA SER A 128 4.46 -0.47 3.91
C SER A 128 3.00 -0.08 4.19
N MET A 129 2.79 0.96 5.03
CA MET A 129 1.49 1.58 5.28
C MET A 129 1.67 3.10 5.30
N MET A 130 1.00 3.81 4.38
CA MET A 130 1.14 5.25 4.22
C MET A 130 -0.23 5.91 4.09
N LEU A 131 -0.62 6.71 5.08
CA LEU A 131 -1.73 7.66 4.93
C LEU A 131 -1.16 8.96 4.33
N MET A 132 -1.65 9.35 3.17
CA MET A 132 -1.12 10.44 2.36
C MET A 132 -2.13 11.57 2.22
N ASP A 133 -1.68 12.82 2.37
CA ASP A 133 -2.31 13.99 1.77
C ASP A 133 -1.72 14.19 0.37
N CYS A 134 -2.43 13.70 -0.64
CA CYS A 134 -1.95 13.70 -2.02
C CYS A 134 -1.63 15.12 -2.53
N GLY A 135 -2.31 16.14 -2.03
CA GLY A 135 -2.07 17.54 -2.41
C GLY A 135 -0.72 18.08 -1.96
N LYS A 136 -0.14 17.50 -0.90
CA LYS A 136 1.16 17.89 -0.35
C LYS A 136 2.33 17.05 -0.90
N LEU A 137 2.04 15.97 -1.63
CA LEU A 137 3.03 15.05 -2.21
C LEU A 137 3.20 15.25 -3.73
N ARG A 138 3.16 16.50 -4.18
CA ARG A 138 3.21 16.85 -5.62
C ARG A 138 4.53 16.50 -6.31
N LEU A 139 5.60 16.27 -5.55
CA LEU A 139 6.87 15.78 -6.07
C LEU A 139 6.86 14.32 -6.47
N TRP A 140 5.91 13.51 -5.96
CA TRP A 140 5.78 12.09 -6.33
C TRP A 140 5.07 11.94 -7.68
N THR A 141 5.68 12.54 -8.70
CA THR A 141 5.24 12.41 -10.09
C THR A 141 5.67 11.06 -10.67
N LYS A 142 5.11 10.70 -11.82
CA LYS A 142 5.53 9.53 -12.58
C LYS A 142 7.05 9.56 -12.84
N ASP A 143 7.59 10.69 -13.33
CA ASP A 143 9.01 10.85 -13.64
C ASP A 143 9.90 10.61 -12.40
N ILE A 144 9.56 11.17 -11.26
CA ILE A 144 10.29 10.95 -10.00
C ILE A 144 10.25 9.47 -9.60
N VAL A 145 9.09 8.83 -9.68
CA VAL A 145 8.96 7.40 -9.33
C VAL A 145 9.74 6.52 -10.32
N GLU A 146 9.84 6.86 -11.59
CA GLU A 146 10.59 6.13 -12.60
C GLU A 146 12.10 6.28 -12.47
N THR A 147 12.58 7.46 -12.05
CA THR A 147 14.02 7.82 -12.15
C THR A 147 14.75 7.76 -10.81
N GLN A 148 14.06 8.02 -9.68
CA GLN A 148 14.72 8.08 -8.37
C GLN A 148 15.09 6.70 -7.82
N THR A 149 16.11 6.67 -6.96
CA THR A 149 16.57 5.43 -6.31
C THR A 149 15.55 4.91 -5.30
N GLY A 150 15.59 3.60 -5.01
CA GLY A 150 14.80 3.03 -3.91
C GLY A 150 15.10 3.70 -2.57
N ALA A 151 16.38 4.02 -2.30
CA ALA A 151 16.77 4.73 -1.10
C ALA A 151 16.14 6.13 -1.00
N TYR A 152 16.06 6.86 -2.10
CA TYR A 152 15.39 8.16 -2.14
C TYR A 152 13.90 8.04 -1.76
N LEU A 153 13.19 7.16 -2.44
CA LEU A 153 11.75 7.00 -2.28
C LEU A 153 11.38 6.42 -0.90
N HIS A 154 11.97 5.28 -0.51
CA HIS A 154 11.62 4.59 0.75
C HIS A 154 12.09 5.34 2.00
N ARG A 155 13.07 6.24 1.89
CA ARG A 155 13.50 7.10 2.98
C ARG A 155 12.79 8.46 2.98
N PHE A 156 11.86 8.69 2.04
CA PHE A 156 11.11 9.95 1.93
C PHE A 156 12.04 11.18 1.90
N GLN A 157 13.10 11.14 1.09
CA GLN A 157 14.15 12.16 1.13
C GLN A 157 13.68 13.55 0.68
N ASP A 158 12.57 13.61 -0.04
CA ASP A 158 11.91 14.83 -0.51
C ASP A 158 10.86 15.40 0.45
N ILE A 159 10.63 14.72 1.60
CA ILE A 159 9.65 15.15 2.59
C ILE A 159 10.37 15.56 3.87
N PRO A 160 10.19 16.81 4.36
CA PRO A 160 10.73 17.24 5.64
C PRO A 160 10.25 16.33 6.79
N ASP A 161 11.12 16.00 7.72
CA ASP A 161 10.86 15.05 8.81
C ASP A 161 9.66 15.45 9.69
N ASP A 162 9.49 16.75 9.92
CA ASP A 162 8.37 17.32 10.67
C ASP A 162 7.02 17.20 9.92
N ARG A 163 7.05 16.93 8.62
CA ARG A 163 5.86 16.67 7.79
C ARG A 163 5.50 15.19 7.70
N ILE A 164 6.29 14.31 8.32
CA ILE A 164 6.02 12.88 8.44
C ILE A 164 5.47 12.60 9.84
N GLY A 165 4.16 12.49 9.95
CA GLY A 165 3.46 12.14 11.17
C GLY A 165 3.53 10.65 11.50
N GLU A 166 3.06 10.28 12.69
CA GLU A 166 3.02 8.90 13.15
C GLU A 166 1.61 8.34 13.11
N LEU A 167 1.49 7.05 12.74
CA LEU A 167 0.32 6.19 12.93
C LEU A 167 0.52 5.34 14.18
N PRO A 168 -0.55 4.96 14.89
CA PRO A 168 -0.44 4.04 16.03
C PRO A 168 0.18 2.70 15.60
N LYS A 169 1.09 2.15 16.40
CA LYS A 169 1.81 0.90 16.12
C LYS A 169 0.87 -0.30 15.91
N THR A 170 -0.31 -0.29 16.52
CA THR A 170 -1.35 -1.30 16.36
C THR A 170 -1.85 -1.45 14.92
N TRP A 171 -1.62 -0.44 14.07
CA TRP A 171 -2.00 -0.43 12.65
C TRP A 171 -0.94 -1.00 11.70
N ASN A 172 0.18 -1.48 12.21
CA ASN A 172 1.18 -2.19 11.39
C ASN A 172 2.09 -3.00 12.33
N THR A 173 1.54 -4.03 12.98
CA THR A 173 2.32 -4.95 13.82
C THR A 173 3.05 -5.94 12.92
N LEU A 174 4.37 -6.11 13.13
CA LEU A 174 5.23 -6.90 12.25
C LEU A 174 5.30 -8.34 12.75
N ASP A 175 4.74 -9.29 11.99
CA ASP A 175 4.77 -10.74 12.22
C ASP A 175 4.18 -11.23 13.57
N TRP A 176 3.54 -10.36 14.35
CA TRP A 176 2.87 -10.72 15.59
C TRP A 176 1.57 -9.94 15.79
N MET A 177 0.69 -10.43 16.67
CA MET A 177 -0.54 -9.75 17.04
C MET A 177 -0.94 -10.03 18.49
N ASP A 178 -1.68 -9.10 19.06
CA ASP A 178 -2.41 -9.19 20.33
C ASP A 178 -3.86 -8.68 20.16
N ASP A 179 -4.59 -8.57 21.26
CA ASP A 179 -6.00 -8.13 21.25
C ASP A 179 -6.17 -6.66 20.79
N ASN A 180 -5.11 -5.85 20.79
CA ASN A 180 -5.12 -4.45 20.35
C ASN A 180 -4.72 -4.29 18.89
N THR A 181 -4.23 -5.34 18.23
CA THR A 181 -3.77 -5.28 16.85
C THR A 181 -4.93 -4.94 15.92
N LYS A 182 -4.75 -3.87 15.15
CA LYS A 182 -5.69 -3.39 14.13
C LYS A 182 -5.32 -3.84 12.72
N LEU A 183 -4.04 -4.07 12.48
CA LEU A 183 -3.52 -4.58 11.22
C LEU A 183 -2.21 -5.33 11.48
N ILE A 184 -2.17 -6.62 11.12
CA ILE A 184 -0.95 -7.43 11.14
C ILE A 184 -0.29 -7.42 9.76
N HIS A 185 1.04 -7.37 9.72
CA HIS A 185 1.87 -7.36 8.53
C HIS A 185 2.85 -8.54 8.58
N TYR A 186 2.74 -9.48 7.66
CA TYR A 186 3.55 -10.70 7.56
C TYR A 186 4.87 -10.42 6.82
N THR A 187 5.74 -9.59 7.40
CA THR A 187 6.93 -9.04 6.72
C THR A 187 7.99 -10.07 6.35
N ASN A 188 8.09 -11.16 7.12
CA ASN A 188 9.03 -12.25 6.85
C ASN A 188 8.49 -13.27 5.85
N GLY A 189 7.18 -13.23 5.60
CA GLY A 189 6.44 -14.12 4.73
C GLY A 189 5.21 -14.68 5.44
N GLY A 190 4.09 -14.70 4.74
CA GLY A 190 2.83 -15.13 5.29
C GLY A 190 2.47 -16.58 4.97
N PRO A 191 1.37 -17.09 5.56
CA PRO A 191 1.00 -18.51 5.51
C PRO A 191 0.55 -19.00 4.12
N TRP A 192 0.55 -18.16 3.10
CA TRP A 192 0.39 -18.57 1.71
C TRP A 192 1.66 -19.19 1.11
N PHE A 193 2.77 -19.17 1.83
CA PHE A 193 4.00 -19.87 1.48
C PHE A 193 4.17 -21.14 2.28
N GLU A 194 4.63 -22.21 1.65
CA GLU A 194 4.80 -23.51 2.27
C GLU A 194 5.66 -23.44 3.55
N GLN A 195 6.76 -22.70 3.51
CA GLN A 195 7.67 -22.54 4.65
C GLN A 195 7.07 -21.75 5.83
N TYR A 196 5.95 -21.05 5.63
CA TYR A 196 5.28 -20.23 6.66
C TYR A 196 3.87 -20.73 7.02
N LEU A 197 3.50 -21.96 6.62
CA LEU A 197 2.20 -22.57 6.98
C LEU A 197 2.00 -22.65 8.50
N ASN A 198 3.10 -22.79 9.26
CA ASN A 198 3.10 -22.84 10.73
C ASN A 198 3.35 -21.47 11.39
N HIS A 199 3.15 -20.36 10.68
CA HIS A 199 3.26 -19.03 11.28
C HIS A 199 2.30 -18.94 12.49
N PRO A 200 2.71 -18.33 13.64
CA PRO A 200 1.89 -18.27 14.86
C PRO A 200 0.46 -17.72 14.63
N HIS A 201 0.33 -16.84 13.64
CA HIS A 201 -0.95 -16.21 13.27
C HIS A 201 -1.50 -16.71 11.92
N ALA A 202 -1.11 -17.91 11.47
CA ALA A 202 -1.61 -18.49 10.21
C ALA A 202 -3.13 -18.76 10.26
N ALA A 203 -3.63 -19.25 11.40
CA ALA A 203 -5.03 -19.64 11.53
C ALA A 203 -6.01 -18.49 11.23
N ILE A 204 -5.70 -17.26 11.68
CA ILE A 204 -6.54 -16.10 11.42
C ILE A 204 -6.51 -15.72 9.94
N TRP A 205 -5.33 -15.76 9.30
CA TRP A 205 -5.21 -15.46 7.88
C TRP A 205 -6.02 -16.47 7.04
N PHE A 206 -5.90 -17.78 7.31
CA PHE A 206 -6.67 -18.81 6.61
C PHE A 206 -8.18 -18.64 6.82
N LYS A 207 -8.62 -18.27 8.02
CA LYS A 207 -10.03 -17.95 8.28
C LYS A 207 -10.54 -16.86 7.33
N TYR A 208 -9.80 -15.75 7.18
CA TYR A 208 -10.20 -14.63 6.29
C TYR A 208 -10.12 -15.00 4.81
N ARG A 209 -9.11 -15.79 4.42
CA ARG A 209 -9.02 -16.36 3.08
C ARG A 209 -10.26 -17.20 2.76
N ASP A 210 -10.63 -18.11 3.62
CA ASP A 210 -11.74 -19.02 3.39
C ASP A 210 -13.09 -18.26 3.40
N GLU A 211 -13.22 -17.25 4.23
CA GLU A 211 -14.37 -16.35 4.20
C GLU A 211 -14.44 -15.53 2.90
N SER A 212 -13.31 -15.02 2.41
CA SER A 212 -13.26 -14.22 1.16
C SER A 212 -13.66 -15.02 -0.08
N ARG A 213 -13.42 -16.34 -0.07
CA ARG A 213 -13.75 -17.26 -1.15
C ARG A 213 -15.21 -17.72 -1.17
N ARG A 214 -15.97 -17.48 -0.08
CA ARG A 214 -17.39 -17.85 -0.02
C ARG A 214 -18.20 -16.94 -0.95
N PRO A 215 -19.16 -17.48 -1.72
CA PRO A 215 -20.07 -16.66 -2.49
C PRO A 215 -20.77 -15.66 -1.56
N GLN A 216 -20.56 -14.38 -1.78
CA GLN A 216 -21.28 -13.36 -1.02
C GLN A 216 -22.74 -13.43 -1.47
N ALA A 217 -23.65 -13.83 -0.56
CA ALA A 217 -25.07 -13.60 -0.74
C ALA A 217 -25.23 -12.10 -1.00
N THR A 218 -25.66 -11.77 -2.20
CA THR A 218 -25.76 -10.47 -2.86
C THR A 218 -25.90 -9.27 -1.92
N ARG A 219 -24.81 -8.69 -1.44
CA ARG A 219 -24.78 -7.30 -1.00
C ARG A 219 -24.33 -6.48 -2.20
N HIS A 220 -25.25 -5.70 -2.73
CA HIS A 220 -25.02 -4.77 -3.84
C HIS A 220 -23.94 -3.74 -3.47
N LEU A 221 -22.67 -4.04 -3.80
CA LEU A 221 -21.58 -3.08 -3.83
C LEU A 221 -21.14 -2.95 -5.29
N ARG A 222 -21.93 -2.24 -6.10
CA ARG A 222 -21.48 -1.75 -7.39
C ARG A 222 -20.56 -0.56 -7.15
N GLY A 223 -19.23 -0.77 -7.20
CA GLY A 223 -18.28 0.31 -7.41
C GLY A 223 -18.35 0.78 -8.87
N PRO A 224 -18.22 2.07 -9.16
CA PRO A 224 -18.17 2.56 -10.53
C PRO A 224 -16.90 2.09 -11.22
N HIS A 225 -17.04 1.55 -12.44
CA HIS A 225 -15.95 1.34 -13.37
C HIS A 225 -15.39 2.70 -13.79
N PHE A 226 -14.16 3.01 -13.43
CA PHE A 226 -13.45 4.14 -14.01
C PHE A 226 -12.96 3.75 -15.41
N SER A 227 -13.55 4.39 -16.44
CA SER A 227 -12.95 4.43 -17.76
C SER A 227 -11.74 5.36 -17.72
N THR A 228 -10.56 4.81 -17.97
CA THR A 228 -9.32 5.57 -18.15
C THR A 228 -9.33 6.26 -19.52
N THR A 229 -10.17 7.26 -19.73
CA THR A 229 -10.02 8.17 -20.86
C THR A 229 -9.24 9.39 -20.40
N VAL A 230 -7.94 9.39 -20.68
CA VAL A 230 -7.10 10.58 -20.63
C VAL A 230 -7.59 11.52 -21.74
N PRO A 231 -7.91 12.80 -21.46
CA PRO A 231 -8.21 13.75 -22.52
C PRO A 231 -6.93 14.00 -23.32
N SER A 232 -6.95 13.70 -24.61
CA SER A 232 -5.89 14.11 -25.52
C SER A 232 -5.89 15.63 -25.62
N ALA A 233 -4.76 16.26 -25.27
CA ALA A 233 -4.55 17.68 -25.49
C ALA A 233 -4.47 17.93 -27.01
N THR A 234 -5.52 18.48 -27.59
CA THR A 234 -5.50 19.01 -28.94
C THR A 234 -4.65 20.28 -28.96
N ALA A 235 -3.47 20.17 -29.56
CA ALA A 235 -2.64 21.33 -29.88
C ALA A 235 -3.34 22.15 -30.96
N SER A 236 -3.86 23.32 -30.60
CA SER A 236 -4.30 24.33 -31.56
C SER A 236 -3.08 25.00 -32.17
N ARG A 237 -2.76 24.68 -33.42
CA ARG A 237 -1.88 25.47 -34.25
C ARG A 237 -2.61 26.74 -34.68
N SER A 238 -2.20 27.91 -34.17
CA SER A 238 -2.56 29.18 -34.74
C SER A 238 -1.65 29.44 -35.90
N ASN A 239 -2.20 29.43 -37.13
CA ASN A 239 -1.59 30.07 -38.30
C ASN A 239 -1.74 31.59 -38.14
N ALA A 240 -0.61 32.28 -38.12
CA ALA A 240 -0.56 33.71 -38.37
C ALA A 240 -0.03 33.90 -39.78
N THR A 241 -0.82 34.50 -40.62
CA THR A 241 -0.42 35.21 -41.83
C THR A 241 0.16 36.53 -41.47
#